data_12554a7bd51305cba6d9f559b2c897ec
#
_entry.id   12554a7bd51305cba6d9f559b2c897ec
#
_cell.length_a   1.000
_cell.length_b   1.000
_cell.length_c   1.000
_cell.angle_alpha   90.00
_cell.angle_beta   90.00
_cell.angle_gamma   90.00
#
_symmetry.space_group_name_H-M   'P 1'
#
loop_
_entity.id
_entity.type
_entity.pdbx_description
1 polymer ?
#
loop_
_entity_poly.entity_id
_entity_poly.type
_entity_poly.pdbx_seq_one_letter_code
_entity_poly.pdbx_strand_id
1 'polypeptide(L)'
;MLKLPKSRILRRRNDFQKVHRFGKSYANRYLVLYVFTATGLEDRVGFAAGKKLGNAVARNRVKRLMRECYRLHQHDIKNDICILLVGRKPAVEVKYHVIEKAFLNLGRKAEIFGR
;
A
#
# COMPACT_ATOMS: atom_id res chain seq x y z
N MET A 1 18.21 2.86 -11.17
CA MET A 1 16.93 2.18 -11.45
C MET A 1 16.17 1.87 -10.16
N LEU A 2 14.90 2.21 -10.12
CA LEU A 2 14.08 1.98 -8.95
C LEU A 2 13.61 0.53 -8.94
N LYS A 3 14.00 -0.21 -7.90
CA LYS A 3 13.57 -1.58 -7.69
C LYS A 3 12.88 -1.71 -6.35
N LEU A 4 11.94 -2.62 -6.25
CA LEU A 4 11.30 -2.98 -4.99
C LEU A 4 11.72 -4.42 -4.67
N PRO A 5 12.70 -4.60 -3.76
CA PRO A 5 13.16 -5.94 -3.42
C PRO A 5 12.06 -6.80 -2.80
N LYS A 6 12.04 -8.06 -3.15
CA LYS A 6 11.05 -9.00 -2.60
C LYS A 6 11.12 -9.10 -1.08
N SER A 7 12.30 -8.90 -0.50
CA SER A 7 12.48 -8.93 0.95
C SER A 7 11.71 -7.83 1.68
N ARG A 8 11.34 -6.76 0.98
CA ARG A 8 10.57 -5.67 1.57
C ARG A 8 9.07 -5.84 1.43
N ILE A 9 8.62 -6.85 0.72
CA ILE A 9 7.19 -7.09 0.50
C ILE A 9 6.65 -8.01 1.59
N LEU A 10 5.55 -7.61 2.24
CA LEU A 10 4.86 -8.45 3.21
C LEU A 10 4.26 -9.65 2.50
N ARG A 11 4.50 -10.85 3.04
CA ARG A 11 3.99 -12.09 2.46
C ARG A 11 3.25 -12.95 3.45
N ARG A 12 3.67 -12.89 4.74
CA ARG A 12 3.09 -13.73 5.77
C ARG A 12 1.71 -13.20 6.15
N ARG A 13 0.76 -14.11 6.23
CA ARG A 13 -0.60 -13.77 6.63
C ARG A 13 -0.63 -13.08 7.99
N ASN A 14 0.17 -13.57 8.93
CA ASN A 14 0.23 -12.99 10.27
C ASN A 14 0.71 -11.55 10.25
N ASP A 15 1.66 -11.22 9.38
CA ASP A 15 2.17 -9.85 9.26
C ASP A 15 1.09 -8.92 8.69
N PHE A 16 0.37 -9.37 7.66
CA PHE A 16 -0.76 -8.62 7.12
C PHE A 16 -1.80 -8.35 8.19
N GLN A 17 -2.18 -9.38 8.96
CA GLN A 17 -3.18 -9.25 10.00
C GLN A 17 -2.73 -8.29 11.09
N LYS A 18 -1.45 -8.34 11.45
CA LYS A 18 -0.88 -7.46 12.47
C LYS A 18 -0.98 -6.00 12.07
N VAL A 19 -0.57 -5.69 10.83
CA VAL A 19 -0.63 -4.32 10.31
C VAL A 19 -2.07 -3.85 10.18
N HIS A 20 -2.94 -4.70 9.68
CA HIS A 20 -4.36 -4.38 9.52
C HIS A 20 -5.03 -4.12 10.87
N ARG A 21 -4.70 -4.91 11.88
CA ARG A 21 -5.35 -4.82 13.20
C ARG A 21 -4.80 -3.67 14.05
N PHE A 22 -3.49 -3.49 14.04
CA PHE A 22 -2.83 -2.54 14.96
C PHE A 22 -2.30 -1.28 14.28
N GLY A 23 -2.24 -1.27 12.98
CA GLY A 23 -1.80 -0.10 12.23
C GLY A 23 -2.86 1.01 12.25
N LYS A 24 -2.40 2.23 12.10
CA LYS A 24 -3.29 3.38 11.95
C LYS A 24 -3.76 3.46 10.51
N SER A 25 -5.06 3.64 10.28
CA SER A 25 -5.62 3.59 8.93
C SER A 25 -6.09 4.96 8.45
N TYR A 26 -5.94 5.17 7.14
CA TYR A 26 -6.38 6.36 6.42
C TYR A 26 -7.03 5.89 5.14
N ALA A 27 -8.17 6.47 4.79
CA ALA A 27 -8.91 6.01 3.63
C ALA A 27 -9.40 7.16 2.76
N ASN A 28 -9.47 6.90 1.46
CA ASN A 28 -10.18 7.75 0.52
C ASN A 28 -11.02 6.86 -0.39
N ARG A 29 -11.49 7.42 -1.51
CA ARG A 29 -12.38 6.69 -2.42
C ARG A 29 -11.74 5.43 -3.00
N TYR A 30 -10.43 5.44 -3.26
CA TYR A 30 -9.75 4.40 -4.02
C TYR A 30 -8.91 3.44 -3.19
N LEU A 31 -8.35 3.91 -2.09
CA LEU A 31 -7.38 3.15 -1.30
C LEU A 31 -7.63 3.29 0.20
N VAL A 32 -7.16 2.29 0.93
CA VAL A 32 -6.95 2.40 2.38
C VAL A 32 -5.46 2.21 2.62
N LEU A 33 -4.86 3.11 3.41
CA LEU A 33 -3.46 3.04 3.79
C LEU A 33 -3.38 2.73 5.29
N TYR A 34 -2.68 1.65 5.64
CA TYR A 34 -2.36 1.33 7.02
C TYR A 34 -0.90 1.62 7.28
N VAL A 35 -0.59 2.26 8.41
CA VAL A 35 0.78 2.56 8.82
C VAL A 35 1.03 1.92 10.18
N PHE A 36 2.08 1.13 10.26
CA PHE A 36 2.42 0.36 11.45
C PHE A 36 3.90 0.58 11.78
N THR A 37 4.19 0.87 13.04
CA THR A 37 5.56 1.25 13.46
C THR A 37 6.24 0.26 14.39
N ALA A 38 5.62 -0.89 14.67
CA ALA A 38 6.22 -1.87 15.58
C ALA A 38 7.45 -2.55 14.95
N THR A 39 8.33 -3.01 15.83
CA THR A 39 9.58 -3.65 15.43
C THR A 39 9.35 -4.97 14.69
N GLY A 40 10.28 -5.28 13.79
CA GLY A 40 10.27 -6.51 13.01
C GLY A 40 9.70 -6.37 11.62
N LEU A 41 8.99 -5.29 11.31
CA LEU A 41 8.39 -5.07 10.00
C LEU A 41 8.81 -3.73 9.38
N GLU A 42 9.90 -3.16 9.86
CA GLU A 42 10.40 -1.89 9.34
C GLU A 42 10.70 -1.96 7.85
N ASP A 43 10.36 -0.89 7.14
CA ASP A 43 10.61 -0.73 5.70
C ASP A 43 9.90 -1.76 4.83
N ARG A 44 8.86 -2.41 5.35
CA ARG A 44 8.08 -3.37 4.58
C ARG A 44 6.79 -2.78 4.06
N VAL A 45 6.29 -3.37 2.98
CA VAL A 45 5.04 -2.93 2.34
C VAL A 45 4.22 -4.14 1.92
N GLY A 46 2.91 -4.05 2.13
CA GLY A 46 1.97 -5.04 1.66
C GLY A 46 0.97 -4.44 0.70
N PHE A 47 0.46 -5.27 -0.20
CA PHE A 47 -0.57 -4.88 -1.17
C PHE A 47 -1.70 -5.89 -1.11
N ALA A 48 -2.92 -5.41 -0.94
CA ALA A 48 -4.08 -6.28 -0.85
C ALA A 48 -5.24 -5.77 -1.72
N ALA A 49 -5.93 -6.71 -2.34
CA ALA A 49 -7.13 -6.43 -3.11
C ALA A 49 -8.11 -7.58 -2.87
N GLY A 50 -9.18 -7.30 -2.15
CA GLY A 50 -10.13 -8.29 -1.70
C GLY A 50 -11.09 -8.77 -2.80
N LYS A 51 -11.85 -9.81 -2.48
CA LYS A 51 -12.78 -10.44 -3.43
C LYS A 51 -13.87 -9.49 -3.92
N LYS A 52 -14.19 -8.47 -3.15
CA LYS A 52 -15.21 -7.47 -3.53
C LYS A 52 -14.83 -6.67 -4.76
N LEU A 53 -13.54 -6.62 -5.11
CA LEU A 53 -13.08 -5.88 -6.28
C LEU A 53 -13.44 -6.59 -7.59
N GLY A 54 -13.68 -7.89 -7.56
CA GLY A 54 -14.02 -8.66 -8.74
C GLY A 54 -13.17 -9.93 -8.84
N ASN A 55 -12.94 -10.37 -10.07
CA ASN A 55 -12.18 -11.58 -10.35
C ASN A 55 -10.68 -11.39 -10.12
N ALA A 56 -9.90 -12.45 -10.31
CA ALA A 56 -8.45 -12.43 -10.11
C ALA A 56 -7.74 -11.41 -11.01
N VAL A 57 -8.20 -11.25 -12.24
CA VAL A 57 -7.60 -10.29 -13.18
C VAL A 57 -7.74 -8.87 -12.65
N ALA A 58 -8.96 -8.50 -12.22
CA ALA A 58 -9.20 -7.16 -11.65
C ALA A 58 -8.39 -6.92 -10.39
N ARG A 59 -8.35 -7.90 -9.48
CA ARG A 59 -7.61 -7.77 -8.23
C ARG A 59 -6.11 -7.66 -8.47
N ASN A 60 -5.57 -8.48 -9.38
CA ASN A 60 -4.14 -8.45 -9.68
C ASN A 60 -3.74 -7.14 -10.35
N ARG A 61 -4.62 -6.58 -11.19
CA ARG A 61 -4.37 -5.28 -11.81
C ARG A 61 -4.25 -4.18 -10.75
N VAL A 62 -5.18 -4.15 -9.79
CA VAL A 62 -5.14 -3.14 -8.71
C VAL A 62 -3.86 -3.29 -7.87
N LYS A 63 -3.49 -4.53 -7.52
CA LYS A 63 -2.25 -4.76 -6.77
C LYS A 63 -1.03 -4.29 -7.55
N ARG A 64 -0.99 -4.54 -8.86
CA ARG A 64 0.11 -4.11 -9.71
C ARG A 64 0.21 -2.59 -9.76
N LEU A 65 -0.91 -1.88 -9.87
CA LEU A 65 -0.92 -0.42 -9.86
C LEU A 65 -0.42 0.14 -8.54
N MET A 66 -0.85 -0.44 -7.42
CA MET A 66 -0.38 -0.01 -6.10
C MET A 66 1.12 -0.29 -5.92
N ARG A 67 1.59 -1.44 -6.39
CA ARG A 67 3.01 -1.79 -6.30
C ARG A 67 3.86 -0.83 -7.13
N GLU A 68 3.42 -0.51 -8.34
CA GLU A 68 4.13 0.46 -9.19
C GLU A 68 4.21 1.82 -8.53
N CYS A 69 3.11 2.26 -7.94
CA CYS A 69 3.05 3.54 -7.23
C CYS A 69 4.04 3.57 -6.06
N TYR A 70 4.04 2.54 -5.24
CA TYR A 70 4.98 2.46 -4.12
C TYR A 70 6.42 2.42 -4.61
N ARG A 71 6.69 1.63 -5.65
CA ARG A 71 8.04 1.51 -6.22
C ARG A 71 8.59 2.87 -6.61
N LEU A 72 7.78 3.68 -7.27
CA LEU A 72 8.22 4.99 -7.75
C LEU A 72 8.42 6.01 -6.63
N HIS A 73 7.72 5.87 -5.51
CA HIS A 73 7.77 6.83 -4.40
C HIS A 73 8.50 6.32 -3.17
N GLN A 74 9.06 5.11 -3.22
CA GLN A 74 9.62 4.47 -2.03
C GLN A 74 10.73 5.26 -1.35
N HIS A 75 11.51 6.02 -2.11
CA HIS A 75 12.64 6.77 -1.54
C HIS A 75 12.22 8.02 -0.80
N ASP A 76 10.99 8.46 -0.96
CA ASP A 76 10.44 9.61 -0.24
C ASP A 76 9.74 9.22 1.05
N ILE A 77 9.59 7.93 1.29
CA ILE A 77 8.87 7.41 2.45
C ILE A 77 9.82 7.27 3.64
N LYS A 78 9.34 7.65 4.81
CA LYS A 78 10.12 7.55 6.05
C LYS A 78 10.59 6.13 6.31
N ASN A 79 11.76 6.01 6.94
CA ASN A 79 12.26 4.72 7.40
C ASN A 79 11.46 4.24 8.62
N ASP A 80 11.62 2.98 8.96
CA ASP A 80 11.11 2.37 10.19
C ASP A 80 9.60 2.27 10.28
N ILE A 81 8.91 2.35 9.16
CA ILE A 81 7.47 2.12 9.12
C ILE A 81 7.14 0.97 8.17
N CYS A 82 6.03 0.29 8.48
CA CYS A 82 5.45 -0.72 7.60
C CYS A 82 4.15 -0.17 7.05
N ILE A 83 3.94 -0.33 5.75
CA ILE A 83 2.75 0.16 5.07
C ILE A 83 1.98 -1.00 4.47
N LEU A 84 0.65 -0.95 4.59
CA LEU A 84 -0.23 -1.85 3.88
C LEU A 84 -1.18 -1.01 3.03
N LEU A 85 -1.17 -1.23 1.73
CA LEU A 85 -2.11 -0.60 0.80
C LEU A 85 -3.19 -1.59 0.43
N VAL A 86 -4.44 -1.17 0.61
CA VAL A 86 -5.60 -1.99 0.26
C VAL A 86 -6.42 -1.27 -0.79
N GLY A 87 -6.65 -1.93 -1.92
CA GLY A 87 -7.48 -1.37 -2.99
C GLY A 87 -8.96 -1.44 -2.65
N ARG A 88 -9.69 -0.38 -2.98
CA ARG A 88 -11.14 -0.33 -2.84
C ARG A 88 -11.78 -0.52 -4.22
N LYS A 89 -13.06 -0.89 -4.24
CA LYS A 89 -13.75 -1.23 -5.50
C LYS A 89 -13.61 -0.17 -6.59
N PRO A 90 -13.74 1.15 -6.33
CA PRO A 90 -13.57 2.13 -7.39
C PRO A 90 -12.18 2.13 -8.06
N ALA A 91 -11.17 1.54 -7.41
CA ALA A 91 -9.82 1.46 -7.98
C ALA A 91 -9.76 0.53 -9.20
N VAL A 92 -10.72 -0.36 -9.37
CA VAL A 92 -10.73 -1.35 -10.44
C VAL A 92 -10.79 -0.71 -11.83
N GLU A 93 -11.46 0.43 -11.94
CA GLU A 93 -11.76 1.06 -13.24
C GLU A 93 -10.89 2.27 -13.56
N VAL A 94 -9.91 2.58 -12.73
CA VAL A 94 -9.11 3.80 -12.93
C VAL A 94 -7.72 3.49 -13.45
N LYS A 95 -7.11 4.51 -14.05
CA LYS A 95 -5.74 4.44 -14.54
C LYS A 95 -4.76 4.73 -13.42
N TYR A 96 -3.48 4.42 -13.68
CA TYR A 96 -2.42 4.57 -12.71
C TYR A 96 -2.38 5.96 -12.04
N HIS A 97 -2.52 7.04 -12.82
CA HIS A 97 -2.39 8.39 -12.24
C HIS A 97 -3.44 8.68 -11.16
N VAL A 98 -4.62 8.03 -11.23
CA VAL A 98 -5.65 8.19 -10.21
C VAL A 98 -5.22 7.48 -8.92
N ILE A 99 -4.62 6.29 -9.05
CA ILE A 99 -4.08 5.55 -7.90
C ILE A 99 -2.93 6.33 -7.26
N GLU A 100 -2.05 6.89 -8.08
CA GLU A 100 -0.93 7.69 -7.59
C GLU A 100 -1.42 8.90 -6.79
N LYS A 101 -2.38 9.63 -7.33
CA LYS A 101 -2.95 10.79 -6.64
C LYS A 101 -3.59 10.38 -5.31
N ALA A 102 -4.32 9.26 -5.32
CA ALA A 102 -4.95 8.73 -4.12
C ALA A 102 -3.91 8.34 -3.05
N PHE A 103 -2.83 7.69 -3.47
CA PHE A 103 -1.74 7.31 -2.58
C PHE A 103 -1.06 8.53 -1.97
N LEU A 104 -0.71 9.51 -2.79
CA LEU A 104 -0.06 10.73 -2.31
C LEU A 104 -0.94 11.50 -1.32
N ASN A 105 -2.23 11.53 -1.59
CA ASN A 105 -3.20 12.15 -0.67
C ASN A 105 -3.17 11.47 0.70
N LEU A 106 -3.27 10.15 0.73
CA LEU A 106 -3.26 9.40 1.99
C LEU A 106 -1.90 9.47 2.67
N GLY A 107 -0.81 9.44 1.89
CA GLY A 107 0.54 9.53 2.44
C GLY A 107 0.80 10.86 3.14
N ARG A 108 0.27 11.96 2.60
CA ARG A 108 0.37 13.26 3.25
C ARG A 108 -0.41 13.29 4.55
N LYS A 109 -1.64 12.77 4.54
CA LYS A 109 -2.46 12.69 5.76
C LYS A 109 -1.80 11.85 6.83
N ALA A 110 -1.17 10.74 6.44
CA ALA A 110 -0.49 9.83 7.35
C ALA A 110 0.92 10.29 7.73
N GLU A 111 1.42 11.36 7.09
CA GLU A 111 2.76 11.89 7.32
C GLU A 111 3.86 10.86 7.11
N ILE A 112 3.74 10.05 6.06
CA ILE A 112 4.73 9.03 5.75
C ILE A 112 5.89 9.53 4.88
N PHE A 113 5.76 10.72 4.30
CA PHE A 113 6.82 11.32 3.48
C PHE A 113 7.71 12.22 4.34
N GLY A 114 8.94 12.43 3.88
CA GLY A 114 9.86 13.31 4.61
C GLY A 114 11.12 12.60 5.07
N ARG A 115 11.56 11.70 4.24
CA ARG A 115 12.81 10.98 4.48
C ARG A 115 14.03 11.87 4.34
#